data_0ffbdf781b6c1536669767a984b1bc44
#
_entry.id   0ffbdf781b6c1536669767a984b1bc44
#
_cell.length_a   1.000
_cell.length_b   1.000
_cell.length_c   1.000
_cell.angle_alpha   90.00
_cell.angle_beta   90.00
_cell.angle_gamma   90.00
#
_symmetry.space_group_name_H-M   'P 1'
#
loop_
_entity.id
_entity.type
_entity.pdbx_description
1 polymer ?
#
loop_
_entity_poly.entity_id
_entity_poly.type
_entity_poly.pdbx_seq_one_letter_code
_entity_poly.pdbx_strand_id
1 'polypeptide(L)'
;MEGLQLRSIKILSKGEPIEEVYRIIENNTRFPLELLGDIEAQLGGCLLGRDLTQAMADKYGTTVFLEALARILDQCEAATREKIRAIPDGVYQHEAFLDNDGVRDEKIRIRVKVIIAGDEMTVDFSDMSPQVKGCVNSGFYGGGRTCVRVAFKYLIATDEPANEGTFRPVKMILPQGKLISAEPTAAMGLYSIPFPTVIDCIIKALEPALPERVTGAHFGTFSSLSFAGKRTDTGAVFKANDSGHGGWGACASHDGAGPFRTMAHGDTRLIPIELQESMYPFRIEEFCLRQDSGGPGKWRGGLGFDKQYVLLAPCELWANFDRIGCPPWGVQGGKSGKSGHVLIYQNGDQQAELLYKTENRSLQAGDRVRMSTGGGGGYGDPRRRATELVLRDVTRGLVSLESARDDYGVMIDAHGNARRD
;
A
#
# COMPACT_ATOMS: atom_id res chain seq x y z
N MET A 1 -1.78 -1.82 -20.78
CA MET A 1 -1.03 -0.56 -20.51
C MET A 1 0.43 -0.89 -20.27
N GLU A 2 1.00 -1.63 -21.22
CA GLU A 2 2.40 -2.03 -21.19
C GLU A 2 3.17 -1.06 -22.08
N GLY A 3 4.25 -0.50 -21.57
CA GLY A 3 5.11 0.41 -22.29
C GLY A 3 6.25 -0.31 -22.99
N LEU A 4 7.20 0.48 -23.50
CA LEU A 4 8.44 -0.01 -24.08
C LEU A 4 9.25 -0.77 -23.01
N GLN A 5 9.68 -1.99 -23.34
CA GLN A 5 10.54 -2.81 -22.47
C GLN A 5 11.99 -2.78 -22.99
N LEU A 6 12.87 -2.15 -22.24
CA LEU A 6 14.30 -2.08 -22.51
C LEU A 6 15.06 -2.93 -21.47
N ARG A 7 15.18 -4.23 -21.74
CA ARG A 7 15.78 -5.19 -20.78
C ARG A 7 17.30 -5.13 -20.83
N SER A 8 17.93 -4.76 -19.70
CA SER A 8 19.40 -4.74 -19.53
C SER A 8 20.15 -3.94 -20.60
N ILE A 9 19.54 -2.89 -21.13
CA ILE A 9 20.18 -1.99 -22.10
C ILE A 9 21.00 -0.95 -21.33
N LYS A 10 22.22 -0.72 -21.78
CA LYS A 10 23.04 0.38 -21.26
C LYS A 10 22.41 1.72 -21.64
N ILE A 11 22.25 2.60 -20.69
CA ILE A 11 21.80 3.99 -20.89
C ILE A 11 22.97 4.97 -20.81
N LEU A 12 24.07 4.57 -20.17
CA LEU A 12 25.34 5.28 -20.15
C LEU A 12 26.47 4.41 -20.68
N SER A 13 27.41 5.00 -21.41
CA SER A 13 28.66 4.38 -21.82
C SER A 13 29.83 5.29 -21.44
N LYS A 14 30.77 4.80 -20.65
CA LYS A 14 31.90 5.56 -20.11
C LYS A 14 31.54 6.88 -19.43
N GLY A 15 30.36 6.93 -18.79
CA GLY A 15 29.84 8.12 -18.12
C GLY A 15 28.98 9.04 -18.98
N GLU A 16 28.92 8.82 -20.29
CA GLU A 16 28.13 9.63 -21.24
C GLU A 16 26.81 8.94 -21.59
N PRO A 17 25.71 9.69 -21.75
CA PRO A 17 24.43 9.18 -22.22
C PRO A 17 24.54 8.54 -23.61
N ILE A 18 23.84 7.42 -23.83
CA ILE A 18 23.69 6.82 -25.15
C ILE A 18 22.48 7.47 -25.82
N GLU A 19 22.73 8.44 -26.68
CA GLU A 19 21.73 9.33 -27.25
C GLU A 19 20.58 8.61 -27.97
N GLU A 20 20.87 7.50 -28.66
CA GLU A 20 19.85 6.70 -29.35
C GLU A 20 18.86 6.07 -28.36
N VAL A 21 19.34 5.64 -27.21
CA VAL A 21 18.47 5.05 -26.17
C VAL A 21 17.57 6.12 -25.57
N TYR A 22 18.09 7.31 -25.29
CA TYR A 22 17.31 8.43 -24.81
C TYR A 22 16.25 8.86 -25.82
N ARG A 23 16.59 8.95 -27.10
CA ARG A 23 15.63 9.22 -28.18
C ARG A 23 14.52 8.16 -28.29
N ILE A 24 14.87 6.88 -28.12
CA ILE A 24 13.87 5.81 -28.11
C ILE A 24 12.90 6.02 -26.94
N ILE A 25 13.39 6.35 -25.75
CA ILE A 25 12.56 6.59 -24.57
C ILE A 25 11.66 7.82 -24.80
N GLU A 26 12.25 8.94 -25.20
CA GLU A 26 11.56 10.20 -25.47
C GLU A 26 10.40 10.05 -26.46
N ASN A 27 10.64 9.35 -27.59
CA ASN A 27 9.64 9.16 -28.63
C ASN A 27 8.54 8.14 -28.29
N ASN A 28 8.68 7.40 -27.21
CA ASN A 28 7.71 6.37 -26.79
C ASN A 28 6.93 6.74 -25.52
N THR A 29 6.98 8.00 -25.09
CA THR A 29 6.18 8.52 -23.98
C THR A 29 5.41 9.78 -24.36
N ARG A 30 4.30 10.06 -23.67
CA ARG A 30 3.55 11.32 -23.80
C ARG A 30 4.06 12.41 -22.84
N PHE A 31 4.92 12.04 -21.90
CA PHE A 31 5.48 12.89 -20.86
C PHE A 31 6.99 12.70 -20.79
N PRO A 32 7.71 13.13 -21.86
CA PRO A 32 9.15 12.88 -21.99
C PRO A 32 9.98 13.59 -20.91
N LEU A 33 9.62 14.82 -20.56
CA LEU A 33 10.35 15.60 -19.54
C LEU A 33 10.33 14.92 -18.18
N GLU A 34 9.16 14.47 -17.75
CA GLU A 34 8.97 13.79 -16.47
C GLU A 34 9.72 12.46 -16.46
N LEU A 35 9.59 11.66 -17.51
CA LEU A 35 10.21 10.34 -17.56
C LEU A 35 11.74 10.43 -17.64
N LEU A 36 12.27 11.34 -18.44
CA LEU A 36 13.72 11.55 -18.52
C LEU A 36 14.27 12.14 -17.23
N GLY A 37 13.53 13.07 -16.59
CA GLY A 37 13.88 13.60 -15.27
C GLY A 37 13.96 12.52 -14.19
N ASP A 38 13.03 11.56 -14.18
CA ASP A 38 13.06 10.41 -13.27
C ASP A 38 14.26 9.49 -13.52
N ILE A 39 14.62 9.26 -14.79
CA ILE A 39 15.82 8.49 -15.16
C ILE A 39 17.10 9.19 -14.69
N GLU A 40 17.21 10.49 -14.92
CA GLU A 40 18.37 11.29 -14.51
C GLU A 40 18.50 11.34 -12.98
N ALA A 41 17.40 11.46 -12.24
CA ALA A 41 17.41 11.40 -10.79
C ALA A 41 17.93 10.04 -10.26
N GLN A 42 17.51 8.93 -10.88
CA GLN A 42 18.02 7.59 -10.55
C GLN A 42 19.50 7.45 -10.88
N LEU A 43 19.95 7.96 -12.01
CA LEU A 43 21.37 7.98 -12.40
C LEU A 43 22.20 8.81 -11.42
N GLY A 44 21.73 10.01 -11.05
CA GLY A 44 22.37 10.85 -10.05
C GLY A 44 22.56 10.13 -8.71
N GLY A 45 21.55 9.40 -8.26
CA GLY A 45 21.64 8.55 -7.07
C GLY A 45 22.68 7.44 -7.19
N CYS A 46 22.76 6.76 -8.34
CA CYS A 46 23.76 5.73 -8.61
C CYS A 46 25.19 6.29 -8.65
N LEU A 47 25.38 7.45 -9.29
CA LEU A 47 26.68 8.11 -9.37
C LEU A 47 27.17 8.56 -7.98
N LEU A 48 26.30 9.17 -7.19
CA LEU A 48 26.61 9.54 -5.80
C LEU A 48 26.98 8.30 -4.98
N GLY A 49 26.21 7.21 -5.10
CA GLY A 49 26.49 5.94 -4.41
C GLY A 49 27.87 5.37 -4.79
N ARG A 50 28.23 5.42 -6.06
CA ARG A 50 29.56 5.05 -6.54
C ARG A 50 30.66 5.87 -5.87
N ASP A 51 30.51 7.20 -5.88
CA ASP A 51 31.53 8.11 -5.38
C ASP A 51 31.72 7.99 -3.86
N LEU A 52 30.63 7.83 -3.09
CA LEU A 52 30.68 7.58 -1.65
C LEU A 52 31.31 6.22 -1.33
N THR A 53 30.99 5.18 -2.10
CA THR A 53 31.57 3.84 -1.94
C THR A 53 33.07 3.86 -2.23
N GLN A 54 33.50 4.54 -3.29
CA GLN A 54 34.92 4.70 -3.64
C GLN A 54 35.65 5.48 -2.54
N ALA A 55 35.09 6.57 -2.05
CA ALA A 55 35.70 7.36 -0.99
C ALA A 55 35.89 6.55 0.33
N MET A 56 34.94 5.65 0.65
CA MET A 56 35.10 4.73 1.79
C MET A 56 36.23 3.72 1.55
N ALA A 57 36.30 3.13 0.34
CA ALA A 57 37.36 2.20 0.00
C ALA A 57 38.76 2.87 -0.01
N ASP A 58 38.84 4.10 -0.51
CA ASP A 58 40.12 4.89 -0.49
C ASP A 58 40.54 5.24 0.92
N LYS A 59 39.58 5.60 1.79
CA LYS A 59 39.86 5.99 3.20
C LYS A 59 40.35 4.83 4.05
N TYR A 60 39.76 3.66 3.94
CA TYR A 60 40.02 2.53 4.84
C TYR A 60 40.81 1.39 4.19
N GLY A 61 41.02 1.45 2.87
CA GLY A 61 41.54 0.36 2.05
C GLY A 61 40.43 -0.61 1.65
N THR A 62 40.47 -1.09 0.39
CA THR A 62 39.46 -1.96 -0.20
C THR A 62 39.23 -3.25 0.62
N THR A 63 40.33 -3.86 1.11
CA THR A 63 40.21 -5.12 1.89
C THR A 63 39.44 -4.89 3.18
N VAL A 64 39.79 -3.87 3.98
CA VAL A 64 39.10 -3.54 5.24
C VAL A 64 37.63 -3.16 4.97
N PHE A 65 37.38 -2.42 3.88
CA PHE A 65 36.02 -2.05 3.50
C PHE A 65 35.15 -3.27 3.19
N LEU A 66 35.65 -4.21 2.38
CA LEU A 66 34.91 -5.44 2.03
C LEU A 66 34.72 -6.38 3.22
N GLU A 67 35.73 -6.51 4.09
CA GLU A 67 35.63 -7.29 5.33
C GLU A 67 34.57 -6.68 6.29
N ALA A 68 34.54 -5.35 6.40
CA ALA A 68 33.54 -4.65 7.21
C ALA A 68 32.11 -4.88 6.69
N LEU A 69 31.91 -4.82 5.37
CA LEU A 69 30.62 -5.13 4.75
C LEU A 69 30.18 -6.58 5.03
N ALA A 70 31.09 -7.55 4.85
CA ALA A 70 30.80 -8.95 5.14
C ALA A 70 30.40 -9.13 6.61
N ARG A 71 31.14 -8.54 7.54
CA ARG A 71 30.87 -8.61 8.98
C ARG A 71 29.53 -7.97 9.36
N ILE A 72 29.16 -6.84 8.75
CA ILE A 72 27.84 -6.22 8.95
C ILE A 72 26.72 -7.18 8.53
N LEU A 73 26.85 -7.83 7.37
CA LEU A 73 25.87 -8.79 6.90
C LEU A 73 25.74 -10.00 7.84
N ASP A 74 26.86 -10.54 8.31
CA ASP A 74 26.89 -11.68 9.23
C ASP A 74 26.30 -11.33 10.60
N GLN A 75 26.55 -10.12 11.11
CA GLN A 75 25.95 -9.62 12.35
C GLN A 75 24.44 -9.46 12.22
N CYS A 76 23.96 -8.89 11.10
CA CYS A 76 22.53 -8.76 10.83
C CYS A 76 21.84 -10.13 10.69
N GLU A 77 22.48 -11.10 10.04
CA GLU A 77 21.98 -12.48 9.97
C GLU A 77 21.85 -13.11 11.37
N ALA A 78 22.89 -13.03 12.18
CA ALA A 78 22.89 -13.59 13.54
C ALA A 78 21.78 -12.98 14.41
N ALA A 79 21.65 -11.65 14.41
CA ALA A 79 20.57 -10.95 15.12
C ALA A 79 19.18 -11.37 14.64
N THR A 80 19.01 -11.54 13.33
CA THR A 80 17.73 -11.97 12.75
C THR A 80 17.39 -13.41 13.11
N ARG A 81 18.36 -14.32 13.08
CA ARG A 81 18.18 -15.72 13.51
C ARG A 81 17.73 -15.80 14.97
N GLU A 82 18.29 -14.98 15.84
CA GLU A 82 17.89 -14.92 17.25
C GLU A 82 16.42 -14.47 17.40
N LYS A 83 16.00 -13.47 16.63
CA LYS A 83 14.60 -13.01 16.63
C LYS A 83 13.63 -14.09 16.12
N ILE A 84 14.05 -14.88 15.12
CA ILE A 84 13.21 -15.99 14.62
C ILE A 84 13.12 -17.11 15.65
N ARG A 85 14.21 -17.46 16.37
CA ARG A 85 14.19 -18.48 17.44
C ARG A 85 13.23 -18.16 18.57
N ALA A 86 12.90 -16.89 18.77
CA ALA A 86 11.93 -16.48 19.79
C ALA A 86 10.46 -16.72 19.36
N ILE A 87 10.23 -17.12 18.11
CA ILE A 87 8.91 -17.45 17.58
C ILE A 87 8.71 -18.98 17.71
N PRO A 88 7.58 -19.47 18.24
CA PRO A 88 7.33 -20.91 18.30
C PRO A 88 7.43 -21.59 16.94
N ASP A 89 8.07 -22.75 16.89
CA ASP A 89 8.10 -23.58 15.69
C ASP A 89 6.69 -23.99 15.27
N GLY A 90 6.42 -24.00 13.97
CA GLY A 90 5.10 -24.36 13.48
C GLY A 90 4.84 -23.95 12.04
N VAL A 91 3.64 -24.30 11.59
CA VAL A 91 3.11 -23.93 10.28
C VAL A 91 1.90 -23.02 10.49
N TYR A 92 2.02 -21.80 10.08
CA TYR A 92 1.02 -20.74 10.22
C TYR A 92 0.50 -20.37 8.84
N GLN A 93 -0.81 -20.19 8.70
CA GLN A 93 -1.39 -19.93 7.38
C GLN A 93 -2.54 -18.96 7.44
N HIS A 94 -2.71 -18.21 6.37
CA HIS A 94 -3.87 -17.35 6.17
C HIS A 94 -4.24 -17.26 4.69
N GLU A 95 -5.50 -16.90 4.43
CA GLU A 95 -6.05 -16.71 3.11
C GLU A 95 -6.80 -15.38 3.03
N ALA A 96 -6.59 -14.66 1.94
CA ALA A 96 -7.27 -13.42 1.60
C ALA A 96 -7.55 -13.37 0.09
N PHE A 97 -8.25 -12.33 -0.36
CA PHE A 97 -8.63 -12.20 -1.75
C PHE A 97 -8.45 -10.77 -2.24
N LEU A 98 -8.01 -10.61 -3.50
CA LEU A 98 -8.32 -9.41 -4.26
C LEU A 98 -9.72 -9.60 -4.88
N ASP A 99 -10.43 -8.49 -5.09
CA ASP A 99 -11.81 -8.54 -5.57
C ASP A 99 -11.90 -9.08 -6.99
N ASN A 100 -11.04 -8.61 -7.91
CA ASN A 100 -10.94 -9.08 -9.28
C ASN A 100 -9.67 -8.53 -9.97
N ASP A 101 -9.43 -8.90 -11.23
CA ASP A 101 -8.30 -8.44 -12.03
C ASP A 101 -8.61 -7.25 -12.96
N GLY A 102 -9.83 -6.71 -12.90
CA GLY A 102 -10.33 -5.65 -13.79
C GLY A 102 -10.81 -6.15 -15.16
N VAL A 103 -10.59 -7.43 -15.51
CA VAL A 103 -11.03 -8.05 -16.77
C VAL A 103 -12.10 -9.12 -16.51
N ARG A 104 -11.92 -9.89 -15.44
CA ARG A 104 -12.86 -10.90 -14.98
C ARG A 104 -13.34 -10.55 -13.58
N ASP A 105 -14.63 -10.67 -13.34
CA ASP A 105 -15.22 -10.49 -12.01
C ASP A 105 -15.10 -11.78 -11.18
N GLU A 106 -13.86 -12.20 -10.93
CA GLU A 106 -13.54 -13.40 -10.17
C GLU A 106 -12.53 -13.03 -9.08
N LYS A 107 -12.80 -13.48 -7.85
CA LYS A 107 -11.87 -13.27 -6.71
C LYS A 107 -10.54 -13.96 -6.97
N ILE A 108 -9.44 -13.24 -6.71
CA ILE A 108 -8.09 -13.74 -6.85
C ILE A 108 -7.58 -14.14 -5.47
N ARG A 109 -7.37 -15.43 -5.27
CA ARG A 109 -6.96 -15.99 -3.98
C ARG A 109 -5.49 -15.70 -3.67
N ILE A 110 -5.25 -15.16 -2.50
CA ILE A 110 -3.93 -14.99 -1.88
C ILE A 110 -3.87 -15.94 -0.69
N ARG A 111 -3.10 -17.02 -0.80
CA ARG A 111 -2.86 -17.94 0.30
C ARG A 111 -1.39 -18.02 0.61
N VAL A 112 -1.06 -17.96 1.89
CA VAL A 112 0.31 -18.03 2.38
C VAL A 112 0.42 -19.05 3.51
N LYS A 113 1.53 -19.80 3.52
CA LYS A 113 2.02 -20.55 4.68
C LYS A 113 3.32 -19.93 5.14
N VAL A 114 3.45 -19.72 6.44
CA VAL A 114 4.68 -19.29 7.09
C VAL A 114 5.15 -20.45 7.97
N ILE A 115 6.33 -20.97 7.71
CA ILE A 115 6.92 -22.08 8.44
C ILE A 115 8.07 -21.55 9.26
N ILE A 116 8.00 -21.71 10.57
CA ILE A 116 9.08 -21.40 11.51
C ILE A 116 9.71 -22.73 11.92
N ALA A 117 11.02 -22.84 11.74
CA ALA A 117 11.78 -24.02 12.11
C ALA A 117 13.15 -23.60 12.67
N GLY A 118 13.29 -23.64 13.99
CA GLY A 118 14.47 -23.17 14.70
C GLY A 118 14.75 -21.69 14.47
N ASP A 119 15.74 -21.37 13.66
CA ASP A 119 16.16 -19.98 13.37
C ASP A 119 15.94 -19.57 11.92
N GLU A 120 15.08 -20.30 11.21
CA GLU A 120 14.73 -20.04 9.83
C GLU A 120 13.22 -19.84 9.66
N MET A 121 12.86 -18.93 8.78
CA MET A 121 11.49 -18.69 8.36
C MET A 121 11.35 -18.99 6.87
N THR A 122 10.36 -19.81 6.51
CA THR A 122 10.01 -20.06 5.10
C THR A 122 8.61 -19.53 4.82
N VAL A 123 8.48 -18.71 3.80
CA VAL A 123 7.18 -18.21 3.30
C VAL A 123 6.83 -18.94 2.00
N ASP A 124 5.76 -19.72 2.03
CA ASP A 124 5.34 -20.60 0.93
C ASP A 124 4.05 -20.05 0.29
N PHE A 125 4.13 -19.74 -1.00
CA PHE A 125 3.04 -19.25 -1.85
C PHE A 125 2.59 -20.29 -2.90
N SER A 126 2.94 -21.56 -2.75
CA SER A 126 2.58 -22.61 -3.73
C SER A 126 1.08 -22.66 -4.03
N ASP A 127 0.24 -22.37 -3.03
CA ASP A 127 -1.23 -22.39 -3.14
C ASP A 127 -1.85 -21.05 -3.55
N MET A 128 -1.04 -20.04 -3.90
CA MET A 128 -1.53 -18.75 -4.41
C MET A 128 -2.13 -18.92 -5.83
N SER A 129 -3.10 -18.07 -6.19
CA SER A 129 -3.66 -18.02 -7.53
C SER A 129 -2.57 -17.94 -8.62
N PRO A 130 -2.77 -18.59 -9.77
CA PRO A 130 -1.98 -18.32 -10.96
C PRO A 130 -2.01 -16.83 -11.34
N GLN A 131 -1.09 -16.42 -12.21
CA GLN A 131 -1.17 -15.11 -12.86
C GLN A 131 -2.51 -14.94 -13.59
N VAL A 132 -3.00 -13.72 -13.63
CA VAL A 132 -4.31 -13.36 -14.20
C VAL A 132 -4.17 -12.63 -15.53
N LYS A 133 -5.28 -12.46 -16.26
CA LYS A 133 -5.29 -11.71 -17.54
C LYS A 133 -5.17 -10.21 -17.36
N GLY A 134 -5.76 -9.68 -16.27
CA GLY A 134 -5.66 -8.27 -15.93
C GLY A 134 -4.26 -7.83 -15.52
N CYS A 135 -4.06 -6.54 -15.39
CA CYS A 135 -2.73 -5.93 -15.20
C CYS A 135 -2.25 -5.90 -13.74
N VAL A 136 -2.86 -6.66 -12.83
CA VAL A 136 -2.50 -6.70 -11.41
C VAL A 136 -1.44 -7.75 -11.05
N ASN A 137 -0.82 -8.39 -12.04
CA ASN A 137 0.28 -9.32 -11.80
C ASN A 137 1.56 -8.59 -11.41
N SER A 138 2.46 -9.30 -10.76
CA SER A 138 3.78 -8.79 -10.40
C SER A 138 4.88 -9.83 -10.61
N GLY A 139 6.10 -9.38 -10.83
CA GLY A 139 7.27 -10.24 -11.00
C GLY A 139 7.83 -10.72 -9.65
N PHE A 140 8.70 -11.73 -9.70
CA PHE A 140 9.31 -12.35 -8.52
C PHE A 140 10.07 -11.36 -7.64
N TYR A 141 10.98 -10.59 -8.21
CA TYR A 141 11.86 -9.68 -7.44
C TYR A 141 11.14 -8.46 -6.91
N GLY A 142 10.39 -7.76 -7.76
CA GLY A 142 9.64 -6.55 -7.38
C GLY A 142 8.35 -6.85 -6.62
N GLY A 143 7.80 -8.07 -6.76
CA GLY A 143 6.56 -8.50 -6.14
C GLY A 143 6.75 -9.39 -4.93
N GLY A 144 6.87 -10.70 -5.17
CA GLY A 144 6.88 -11.68 -4.10
C GLY A 144 7.97 -11.48 -3.06
N ARG A 145 9.21 -11.27 -3.52
CA ARG A 145 10.36 -11.03 -2.63
C ARG A 145 10.18 -9.78 -1.79
N THR A 146 9.69 -8.70 -2.39
CA THR A 146 9.45 -7.43 -1.69
C THR A 146 8.37 -7.59 -0.63
N CYS A 147 7.24 -8.24 -0.93
CA CYS A 147 6.18 -8.46 0.04
C CYS A 147 6.66 -9.23 1.29
N VAL A 148 7.44 -10.30 1.09
CA VAL A 148 8.01 -11.07 2.20
C VAL A 148 8.93 -10.22 3.05
N ARG A 149 9.84 -9.47 2.42
CA ARG A 149 10.79 -8.61 3.13
C ARG A 149 10.11 -7.49 3.92
N VAL A 150 9.09 -6.85 3.34
CA VAL A 150 8.32 -5.81 4.03
C VAL A 150 7.59 -6.40 5.23
N ALA A 151 6.86 -7.52 5.07
CA ALA A 151 6.16 -8.17 6.17
C ALA A 151 7.12 -8.60 7.29
N PHE A 152 8.29 -9.17 6.92
CA PHE A 152 9.31 -9.59 7.86
C PHE A 152 9.92 -8.40 8.63
N LYS A 153 10.27 -7.33 7.94
CA LYS A 153 10.76 -6.10 8.56
C LYS A 153 9.72 -5.48 9.49
N TYR A 154 8.47 -5.43 9.06
CA TYR A 154 7.39 -4.85 9.84
C TYR A 154 7.12 -5.61 11.15
N LEU A 155 7.15 -6.94 11.12
CA LEU A 155 6.69 -7.77 12.24
C LEU A 155 7.83 -8.31 13.11
N ILE A 156 8.98 -8.67 12.52
CA ILE A 156 10.03 -9.44 13.21
C ILE A 156 11.31 -8.64 13.39
N ALA A 157 11.82 -8.03 12.33
CA ALA A 157 13.12 -7.38 12.30
C ALA A 157 13.05 -5.85 12.21
N THR A 158 12.12 -5.24 12.95
CA THR A 158 11.82 -3.79 12.93
C THR A 158 13.06 -2.92 13.12
N ASP A 159 13.95 -3.29 14.04
CA ASP A 159 15.10 -2.50 14.46
C ASP A 159 16.37 -2.83 13.67
N GLU A 160 16.36 -3.92 12.88
CA GLU A 160 17.54 -4.32 12.11
C GLU A 160 17.68 -3.50 10.82
N PRO A 161 18.89 -3.26 10.32
CA PRO A 161 19.09 -2.66 9.00
C PRO A 161 18.45 -3.49 7.88
N ALA A 162 17.91 -2.84 6.86
CA ALA A 162 17.34 -3.51 5.70
C ALA A 162 18.46 -3.86 4.69
N ASN A 163 19.22 -4.92 4.96
CA ASN A 163 20.27 -5.42 4.07
C ASN A 163 20.13 -6.92 3.82
N GLU A 164 20.92 -7.49 2.92
CA GLU A 164 20.84 -8.91 2.56
C GLU A 164 21.14 -9.84 3.76
N GLY A 165 21.98 -9.45 4.71
CA GLY A 165 22.24 -10.24 5.92
C GLY A 165 20.98 -10.48 6.74
N THR A 166 20.16 -9.44 6.95
CA THR A 166 18.87 -9.52 7.65
C THR A 166 17.91 -10.53 6.99
N PHE A 167 18.00 -10.73 5.68
CA PHE A 167 17.08 -11.61 4.96
C PHE A 167 17.62 -13.01 4.66
N ARG A 168 18.89 -13.33 4.97
CA ARG A 168 19.47 -14.68 4.75
C ARG A 168 18.69 -15.83 5.41
N PRO A 169 18.15 -15.68 6.64
CA PRO A 169 17.37 -16.76 7.26
C PRO A 169 15.91 -16.83 6.78
N VAL A 170 15.49 -15.93 5.87
CA VAL A 170 14.14 -15.90 5.31
C VAL A 170 14.13 -16.53 3.93
N LYS A 171 13.57 -17.74 3.85
CA LYS A 171 13.41 -18.51 2.62
C LYS A 171 12.03 -18.24 2.00
N MET A 172 11.93 -18.42 0.71
CA MET A 172 10.68 -18.23 -0.02
C MET A 172 10.46 -19.35 -1.03
N ILE A 173 9.26 -19.96 -0.99
CA ILE A 173 8.77 -20.89 -2.01
C ILE A 173 7.73 -20.15 -2.82
N LEU A 174 8.09 -19.76 -4.03
CA LEU A 174 7.24 -19.00 -4.94
C LEU A 174 7.42 -19.51 -6.36
N PRO A 175 6.59 -20.47 -6.80
CA PRO A 175 6.63 -20.99 -8.15
C PRO A 175 6.39 -19.89 -9.21
N GLN A 176 7.03 -20.03 -10.35
CA GLN A 176 6.81 -19.16 -11.50
C GLN A 176 5.36 -19.25 -12.00
N GLY A 177 4.82 -18.19 -12.58
CA GLY A 177 3.45 -18.13 -13.10
C GLY A 177 2.37 -17.91 -12.05
N LYS A 178 2.73 -17.49 -10.83
CA LYS A 178 1.78 -17.05 -9.78
C LYS A 178 1.55 -15.55 -9.86
N LEU A 179 0.52 -15.06 -9.19
CA LEU A 179 0.12 -13.63 -9.17
C LEU A 179 1.30 -12.67 -8.89
N ILE A 180 2.20 -13.01 -7.96
CA ILE A 180 3.35 -12.19 -7.55
C ILE A 180 4.71 -12.73 -8.03
N SER A 181 4.69 -13.66 -8.97
CA SER A 181 5.84 -14.20 -9.70
C SER A 181 5.44 -14.54 -11.15
N ALA A 182 4.69 -13.65 -11.75
CA ALA A 182 4.15 -13.83 -13.08
C ALA A 182 5.26 -13.91 -14.15
N GLU A 183 4.93 -14.55 -15.25
CA GLU A 183 5.81 -14.63 -16.42
C GLU A 183 6.13 -13.23 -16.96
N PRO A 184 7.31 -13.01 -17.54
CA PRO A 184 7.70 -11.70 -18.05
C PRO A 184 6.78 -11.09 -19.11
N THR A 185 5.93 -11.90 -19.74
CA THR A 185 4.94 -11.48 -20.74
C THR A 185 3.56 -11.17 -20.16
N ALA A 186 3.35 -11.40 -18.85
CA ALA A 186 2.10 -11.08 -18.21
C ALA A 186 1.89 -9.57 -18.08
N ALA A 187 0.64 -9.13 -18.10
CA ALA A 187 0.29 -7.74 -17.89
C ALA A 187 0.58 -7.31 -16.44
N MET A 188 1.36 -6.25 -16.25
CA MET A 188 1.85 -5.80 -14.93
C MET A 188 1.68 -4.28 -14.72
N GLY A 189 0.80 -3.61 -15.45
CA GLY A 189 0.61 -2.15 -15.35
C GLY A 189 0.21 -1.66 -13.96
N LEU A 190 -0.44 -2.51 -13.17
CA LEU A 190 -0.84 -2.26 -11.77
C LEU A 190 -0.19 -3.27 -10.81
N TYR A 191 1.07 -3.57 -11.03
CA TYR A 191 1.83 -4.62 -10.36
C TYR A 191 1.83 -4.55 -8.82
N SER A 192 1.64 -3.39 -8.26
CA SER A 192 1.69 -3.15 -6.80
C SER A 192 0.36 -3.44 -6.07
N ILE A 193 -0.75 -3.59 -6.80
CA ILE A 193 -2.07 -3.79 -6.20
C ILE A 193 -2.15 -4.98 -5.23
N PRO A 194 -1.57 -6.15 -5.51
CA PRO A 194 -1.62 -7.28 -4.58
C PRO A 194 -0.77 -7.09 -3.32
N PHE A 195 0.24 -6.20 -3.32
CA PHE A 195 1.24 -6.13 -2.27
C PHE A 195 0.67 -5.90 -0.86
N PRO A 196 -0.19 -4.89 -0.63
CA PRO A 196 -0.72 -4.67 0.71
C PRO A 196 -1.47 -5.88 1.27
N THR A 197 -2.26 -6.55 0.43
CA THR A 197 -3.01 -7.74 0.85
C THR A 197 -2.09 -8.94 1.11
N VAL A 198 -1.04 -9.13 0.32
CA VAL A 198 -0.05 -10.20 0.54
C VAL A 198 0.72 -9.97 1.84
N ILE A 199 1.15 -8.74 2.11
CA ILE A 199 1.86 -8.36 3.34
C ILE A 199 0.96 -8.57 4.56
N ASP A 200 -0.26 -8.06 4.54
CA ASP A 200 -1.25 -8.25 5.61
C ASP A 200 -1.56 -9.76 5.84
N CYS A 201 -1.60 -10.56 4.77
CA CYS A 201 -1.83 -11.99 4.83
C CYS A 201 -0.69 -12.74 5.55
N ILE A 202 0.57 -12.34 5.33
CA ILE A 202 1.74 -12.86 6.05
C ILE A 202 1.66 -12.49 7.54
N ILE A 203 1.35 -11.23 7.85
CA ILE A 203 1.20 -10.72 9.22
C ILE A 203 0.09 -11.51 9.94
N LYS A 204 -1.07 -11.66 9.31
CA LYS A 204 -2.22 -12.39 9.88
C LYS A 204 -1.92 -13.87 10.09
N ALA A 205 -1.17 -14.51 9.20
CA ALA A 205 -0.79 -15.90 9.36
C ALA A 205 -0.03 -16.13 10.68
N LEU A 206 0.79 -15.18 11.10
CA LEU A 206 1.57 -15.24 12.35
C LEU A 206 0.81 -14.80 13.60
N GLU A 207 -0.47 -14.47 13.52
CA GLU A 207 -1.29 -14.06 14.69
C GLU A 207 -1.25 -15.09 15.83
N PRO A 208 -1.34 -16.42 15.61
CA PRO A 208 -1.27 -17.39 16.71
C PRO A 208 0.10 -17.42 17.41
N ALA A 209 1.17 -17.12 16.69
CA ALA A 209 2.53 -17.12 17.21
C ALA A 209 2.94 -15.79 17.85
N LEU A 210 2.42 -14.69 17.36
CA LEU A 210 2.83 -13.33 17.71
C LEU A 210 1.63 -12.43 18.00
N PRO A 211 0.69 -12.84 18.90
CA PRO A 211 -0.57 -12.11 19.11
C PRO A 211 -0.38 -10.64 19.50
N GLU A 212 0.68 -10.31 20.25
CA GLU A 212 0.95 -8.94 20.70
C GLU A 212 1.71 -8.10 19.68
N ARG A 213 2.26 -8.71 18.62
CA ARG A 213 3.05 -8.01 17.59
C ARG A 213 2.30 -7.79 16.30
N VAL A 214 1.30 -8.64 15.99
CA VAL A 214 0.46 -8.47 14.80
C VAL A 214 -0.40 -7.23 14.91
N THR A 215 -0.78 -6.70 13.75
CA THR A 215 -1.72 -5.59 13.64
C THR A 215 -2.97 -6.03 12.90
N GLY A 216 -4.06 -5.31 13.10
CA GLY A 216 -5.19 -5.36 12.18
C GLY A 216 -4.71 -5.08 10.74
N ALA A 217 -5.43 -5.56 9.74
CA ALA A 217 -5.08 -5.29 8.36
C ALA A 217 -5.14 -3.78 8.08
N HIS A 218 -4.26 -3.32 7.22
CA HIS A 218 -4.27 -1.96 6.70
C HIS A 218 -5.41 -1.82 5.67
N PHE A 219 -5.76 -0.59 5.28
CA PHE A 219 -6.80 -0.38 4.25
C PHE A 219 -6.53 -1.13 2.93
N GLY A 220 -5.30 -1.59 2.70
CA GLY A 220 -4.93 -2.70 1.82
C GLY A 220 -5.16 -2.49 0.33
N THR A 221 -5.19 -1.25 -0.11
CA THR A 221 -5.32 -0.85 -1.51
C THR A 221 -4.57 0.45 -1.75
N PHE A 222 -4.32 0.80 -3.01
CA PHE A 222 -3.76 2.11 -3.33
C PHE A 222 -4.82 3.19 -3.43
N SER A 223 -6.11 2.83 -3.48
CA SER A 223 -7.24 3.76 -3.63
C SER A 223 -6.95 4.81 -4.72
N SER A 224 -6.51 4.33 -5.90
CA SER A 224 -6.01 5.23 -6.94
C SER A 224 -7.14 5.79 -7.78
N LEU A 225 -7.13 7.11 -7.98
CA LEU A 225 -7.88 7.82 -9.02
C LEU A 225 -6.89 8.43 -10.01
N SER A 226 -7.21 8.30 -11.30
CA SER A 226 -6.48 8.98 -12.37
C SER A 226 -7.45 9.75 -13.22
N PHE A 227 -7.18 11.02 -13.45
CA PHE A 227 -7.92 11.89 -14.35
C PHE A 227 -7.01 12.28 -15.51
N ALA A 228 -7.48 12.14 -16.74
CA ALA A 228 -6.74 12.60 -17.91
C ALA A 228 -7.65 13.31 -18.90
N GLY A 229 -7.17 14.38 -19.49
CA GLY A 229 -7.97 15.19 -20.42
C GLY A 229 -7.17 16.34 -20.99
N LYS A 230 -7.88 17.34 -21.46
CA LYS A 230 -7.29 18.62 -21.92
C LYS A 230 -7.85 19.77 -21.10
N ARG A 231 -6.99 20.66 -20.70
CA ARG A 231 -7.40 21.93 -20.07
C ARG A 231 -8.20 22.76 -21.07
N THR A 232 -9.31 23.35 -20.63
CA THR A 232 -10.17 24.19 -21.51
C THR A 232 -9.55 25.57 -21.76
N ASP A 233 -8.70 26.07 -20.85
CA ASP A 233 -8.05 27.38 -20.92
C ASP A 233 -6.82 27.39 -21.83
N THR A 234 -5.99 26.36 -21.81
CA THR A 234 -4.71 26.29 -22.54
C THR A 234 -4.69 25.25 -23.64
N GLY A 235 -5.63 24.30 -23.66
CA GLY A 235 -5.60 23.13 -24.56
C GLY A 235 -4.53 22.10 -24.21
N ALA A 236 -3.75 22.32 -23.15
CA ALA A 236 -2.69 21.41 -22.72
C ALA A 236 -3.29 20.09 -22.20
N VAL A 237 -2.63 18.98 -22.55
CA VAL A 237 -2.98 17.66 -21.99
C VAL A 237 -2.56 17.61 -20.53
N PHE A 238 -3.41 17.06 -19.67
CA PHE A 238 -3.07 16.80 -18.28
C PHE A 238 -3.33 15.33 -17.92
N LYS A 239 -2.59 14.84 -16.95
CA LYS A 239 -2.85 13.58 -16.26
C LYS A 239 -2.59 13.78 -14.78
N ALA A 240 -3.65 13.75 -13.99
CA ALA A 240 -3.57 13.77 -12.53
C ALA A 240 -3.68 12.35 -12.01
N ASN A 241 -2.76 11.96 -11.12
CA ASN A 241 -2.85 10.72 -10.37
C ASN A 241 -2.98 11.09 -8.90
N ASP A 242 -4.10 10.73 -8.28
CA ASP A 242 -4.27 10.84 -6.85
C ASP A 242 -4.44 9.45 -6.25
N SER A 243 -3.50 9.08 -5.42
CA SER A 243 -3.54 7.80 -4.73
C SER A 243 -3.89 8.03 -3.27
N GLY A 244 -5.01 7.44 -2.85
CA GLY A 244 -5.53 7.62 -1.52
C GLY A 244 -4.59 7.12 -0.43
N HIS A 245 -4.63 7.82 0.69
CA HIS A 245 -4.12 7.35 1.97
C HIS A 245 -5.29 6.75 2.75
N GLY A 246 -5.04 5.76 3.59
CA GLY A 246 -6.08 5.13 4.38
C GLY A 246 -5.62 4.75 5.77
N GLY A 247 -6.51 4.13 6.53
CA GLY A 247 -6.23 3.73 7.90
C GLY A 247 -5.31 2.51 7.98
N TRP A 248 -4.35 2.56 8.88
CA TRP A 248 -3.52 1.42 9.24
C TRP A 248 -4.21 0.61 10.33
N GLY A 249 -3.89 -0.67 10.41
CA GLY A 249 -4.41 -1.56 11.45
C GLY A 249 -3.95 -1.13 12.84
N ALA A 250 -4.80 -1.35 13.83
CA ALA A 250 -4.45 -1.17 15.24
C ALA A 250 -3.53 -2.29 15.72
N CYS A 251 -2.76 -2.04 16.77
CA CYS A 251 -1.88 -3.01 17.41
C CYS A 251 -2.23 -3.21 18.90
N ALA A 252 -1.47 -4.03 19.60
CA ALA A 252 -1.72 -4.37 21.02
C ALA A 252 -1.64 -3.16 21.97
N SER A 253 -0.99 -2.07 21.59
CA SER A 253 -0.66 -0.94 22.46
C SER A 253 -1.35 0.38 22.10
N HIS A 254 -1.82 0.54 20.86
CA HIS A 254 -2.40 1.81 20.41
C HIS A 254 -3.35 1.65 19.22
N ASP A 255 -4.14 2.70 18.97
CA ASP A 255 -5.00 2.84 17.81
C ASP A 255 -4.18 2.82 16.52
N GLY A 256 -4.78 2.33 15.44
CA GLY A 256 -4.19 2.41 14.12
C GLY A 256 -3.98 3.86 13.69
N ALA A 257 -2.84 4.10 13.07
CA ALA A 257 -2.49 5.41 12.55
C ALA A 257 -3.16 5.69 11.20
N GLY A 258 -3.14 6.94 10.76
CA GLY A 258 -3.62 7.29 9.44
C GLY A 258 -4.42 8.60 9.39
N PRO A 259 -4.79 9.02 8.18
CA PRO A 259 -4.56 8.31 6.90
C PRO A 259 -3.10 8.34 6.45
N PHE A 260 -2.56 7.18 6.11
CA PHE A 260 -1.20 7.03 5.56
C PHE A 260 -1.22 6.23 4.26
N ARG A 261 -0.08 6.28 3.53
CA ARG A 261 0.14 5.38 2.40
C ARG A 261 0.14 3.92 2.84
N THR A 262 -0.02 3.01 1.87
CA THR A 262 0.13 1.58 2.16
C THR A 262 1.58 1.30 2.58
N MET A 263 1.78 0.31 3.43
CA MET A 263 3.12 -0.13 3.86
C MET A 263 4.00 -0.60 2.69
N ALA A 264 3.42 -0.85 1.53
CA ALA A 264 4.13 -1.28 0.32
C ALA A 264 4.65 -0.11 -0.53
N HIS A 265 4.47 1.14 -0.13
CA HIS A 265 4.73 2.30 -0.98
C HIS A 265 5.65 3.37 -0.34
N GLY A 266 6.26 3.09 0.78
CA GLY A 266 7.13 4.03 1.49
C GLY A 266 6.39 5.27 2.03
N ASP A 267 7.13 6.36 2.24
CA ASP A 267 6.62 7.60 2.85
C ASP A 267 6.17 8.63 1.80
N THR A 268 5.39 8.21 0.81
CA THR A 268 4.84 9.12 -0.20
C THR A 268 3.78 10.01 0.44
N ARG A 269 3.95 11.33 0.32
CA ARG A 269 3.04 12.33 0.88
C ARG A 269 1.92 12.67 -0.08
N LEU A 270 0.82 13.18 0.46
CA LEU A 270 -0.24 13.78 -0.34
C LEU A 270 0.26 15.09 -0.97
N ILE A 271 -0.12 15.33 -2.21
CA ILE A 271 0.10 16.62 -2.86
C ILE A 271 -0.82 17.65 -2.18
N PRO A 272 -0.32 18.82 -1.77
CA PRO A 272 -1.16 19.88 -1.21
C PRO A 272 -2.32 20.22 -2.14
N ILE A 273 -3.50 20.51 -1.56
CA ILE A 273 -4.73 20.81 -2.32
C ILE A 273 -4.52 21.98 -3.27
N GLU A 274 -3.89 23.06 -2.79
CA GLU A 274 -3.62 24.27 -3.54
C GLU A 274 -2.75 23.99 -4.77
N LEU A 275 -1.77 23.10 -4.62
CA LEU A 275 -0.92 22.68 -5.74
C LEU A 275 -1.71 21.83 -6.74
N GLN A 276 -2.55 20.92 -6.27
CA GLN A 276 -3.39 20.10 -7.16
C GLN A 276 -4.34 20.97 -7.97
N GLU A 277 -5.02 21.94 -7.34
CA GLU A 277 -5.95 22.84 -8.01
C GLU A 277 -5.26 23.79 -8.99
N SER A 278 -4.00 24.17 -8.72
CA SER A 278 -3.22 24.99 -9.65
C SER A 278 -2.75 24.22 -10.89
N MET A 279 -2.40 22.94 -10.70
CA MET A 279 -1.87 22.08 -11.77
C MET A 279 -2.98 21.48 -12.64
N TYR A 280 -4.13 21.13 -12.06
CA TYR A 280 -5.16 20.33 -12.69
C TYR A 280 -6.51 21.05 -12.74
N PRO A 281 -7.34 20.83 -13.77
CA PRO A 281 -8.63 21.50 -13.90
C PRO A 281 -9.72 20.83 -13.05
N PHE A 282 -9.54 20.82 -11.75
CA PHE A 282 -10.57 20.45 -10.78
C PHE A 282 -10.41 21.28 -9.50
N ARG A 283 -11.48 21.35 -8.71
CA ARG A 283 -11.52 21.97 -7.38
C ARG A 283 -11.82 20.89 -6.34
N ILE A 284 -11.23 20.99 -5.16
CA ILE A 284 -11.46 20.08 -4.04
C ILE A 284 -12.38 20.78 -3.04
N GLU A 285 -13.64 20.34 -2.94
CA GLU A 285 -14.65 20.96 -2.06
C GLU A 285 -14.64 20.39 -0.65
N GLU A 286 -14.21 19.15 -0.49
CA GLU A 286 -14.17 18.47 0.81
C GLU A 286 -12.92 17.63 0.92
N PHE A 287 -12.26 17.68 2.08
CA PHE A 287 -11.18 16.79 2.44
C PHE A 287 -11.17 16.61 3.96
N CYS A 288 -11.69 15.50 4.44
CA CYS A 288 -11.87 15.24 5.86
C CYS A 288 -11.65 13.77 6.22
N LEU A 289 -11.45 13.48 7.51
CA LEU A 289 -11.41 12.10 8.01
C LEU A 289 -12.79 11.45 7.85
N ARG A 290 -12.79 10.20 7.36
CA ARG A 290 -14.00 9.43 7.16
C ARG A 290 -14.44 8.80 8.47
N GLN A 291 -15.52 9.31 9.07
CA GLN A 291 -16.11 8.81 10.31
C GLN A 291 -16.45 7.32 10.22
N ASP A 292 -16.25 6.57 11.29
CA ASP A 292 -16.53 5.13 11.40
C ASP A 292 -15.80 4.26 10.36
N SER A 293 -14.76 4.74 9.71
CA SER A 293 -14.03 3.92 8.74
C SER A 293 -13.04 2.96 9.40
N GLY A 294 -12.48 3.33 10.54
CA GLY A 294 -11.58 2.46 11.31
C GLY A 294 -12.31 1.34 12.03
N GLY A 295 -11.79 0.11 11.91
CA GLY A 295 -12.37 -1.07 12.53
C GLY A 295 -12.45 -0.95 14.06
N PRO A 296 -13.64 -1.22 14.68
CA PRO A 296 -13.79 -1.22 16.12
C PRO A 296 -12.88 -2.25 16.82
N GLY A 297 -12.31 -1.86 17.95
CA GLY A 297 -11.44 -2.71 18.75
C GLY A 297 -11.16 -2.07 20.12
N LYS A 298 -10.54 -2.80 21.04
CA LYS A 298 -9.92 -2.19 22.22
C LYS A 298 -9.02 -1.04 21.79
N TRP A 299 -8.31 -1.27 20.68
CA TRP A 299 -7.61 -0.27 19.90
C TRP A 299 -8.29 -0.17 18.53
N ARG A 300 -8.78 1.02 18.19
CA ARG A 300 -9.50 1.28 16.95
C ARG A 300 -8.53 1.32 15.76
N GLY A 301 -8.91 0.75 14.62
CA GLY A 301 -8.20 0.93 13.36
C GLY A 301 -8.09 2.40 12.96
N GLY A 302 -7.06 2.74 12.22
CA GLY A 302 -6.86 4.06 11.63
C GLY A 302 -8.01 4.42 10.68
N LEU A 303 -8.29 5.71 10.56
CA LEU A 303 -9.35 6.19 9.67
C LEU A 303 -8.84 6.38 8.24
N GLY A 304 -9.72 6.16 7.26
CA GLY A 304 -9.59 6.69 5.93
C GLY A 304 -10.00 8.17 5.86
N PHE A 305 -10.09 8.69 4.65
CA PHE A 305 -10.59 10.03 4.38
C PHE A 305 -11.66 10.04 3.29
N ASP A 306 -12.43 11.12 3.26
CA ASP A 306 -13.29 11.53 2.17
C ASP A 306 -12.68 12.74 1.46
N LYS A 307 -12.63 12.69 0.12
CA LYS A 307 -12.16 13.81 -0.72
C LYS A 307 -13.09 13.97 -1.91
N GLN A 308 -13.64 15.17 -2.08
CA GLN A 308 -14.57 15.47 -3.15
C GLN A 308 -13.97 16.44 -4.17
N TYR A 309 -13.95 16.00 -5.42
CA TYR A 309 -13.51 16.79 -6.58
C TYR A 309 -14.72 17.33 -7.33
N VAL A 310 -14.63 18.57 -7.82
CA VAL A 310 -15.50 19.15 -8.83
C VAL A 310 -14.67 19.39 -10.08
N LEU A 311 -15.08 18.78 -11.19
CA LEU A 311 -14.34 18.88 -12.45
C LEU A 311 -14.60 20.24 -13.13
N LEU A 312 -13.54 20.88 -13.60
CA LEU A 312 -13.61 22.14 -14.33
C LEU A 312 -13.38 21.98 -15.84
N ALA A 313 -13.03 20.76 -16.28
CA ALA A 313 -12.90 20.39 -17.67
C ALA A 313 -13.32 18.95 -17.88
N PRO A 314 -13.76 18.55 -19.11
CA PRO A 314 -14.03 17.18 -19.44
C PRO A 314 -12.77 16.31 -19.29
N CYS A 315 -12.93 15.11 -18.74
CA CYS A 315 -11.83 14.16 -18.58
C CYS A 315 -12.30 12.70 -18.55
N GLU A 316 -11.34 11.80 -18.73
CA GLU A 316 -11.51 10.38 -18.48
C GLU A 316 -11.03 10.07 -17.06
N LEU A 317 -11.81 9.27 -16.34
CA LEU A 317 -11.51 8.81 -14.99
C LEU A 317 -11.17 7.31 -15.00
N TRP A 318 -10.11 6.94 -14.29
CA TRP A 318 -9.81 5.56 -13.89
C TRP A 318 -9.82 5.47 -12.37
N ALA A 319 -10.56 4.51 -11.85
CA ALA A 319 -10.56 4.19 -10.43
C ALA A 319 -10.03 2.78 -10.22
N ASN A 320 -9.20 2.61 -9.19
CA ASN A 320 -8.68 1.30 -8.83
C ASN A 320 -8.67 1.15 -7.31
N PHE A 321 -9.72 0.52 -6.82
CA PHE A 321 -9.94 0.18 -5.42
C PHE A 321 -10.04 -1.33 -5.29
N ASP A 322 -9.59 -1.84 -4.17
CA ASP A 322 -9.66 -3.24 -3.80
C ASP A 322 -10.09 -3.37 -2.33
N ARG A 323 -10.17 -4.58 -1.80
CA ARG A 323 -10.56 -4.84 -0.42
C ARG A 323 -12.03 -4.53 -0.13
N ILE A 324 -12.89 -4.74 -1.12
CA ILE A 324 -14.35 -4.56 -0.99
C ILE A 324 -14.96 -5.85 -0.47
N GLY A 325 -14.74 -6.96 -1.16
CA GLY A 325 -15.22 -8.28 -0.76
C GLY A 325 -14.37 -8.96 0.32
N CYS A 326 -13.16 -8.44 0.59
CA CYS A 326 -12.28 -8.87 1.65
C CYS A 326 -11.79 -7.64 2.43
N PRO A 327 -12.67 -7.00 3.25
CA PRO A 327 -12.35 -5.76 3.94
C PRO A 327 -11.16 -5.92 4.90
N PRO A 328 -10.48 -4.82 5.30
CA PRO A 328 -9.38 -4.86 6.25
C PRO A 328 -9.80 -5.47 7.57
N TRP A 329 -9.38 -6.71 7.82
CA TRP A 329 -9.78 -7.49 8.99
C TRP A 329 -9.16 -6.98 10.29
N GLY A 330 -9.85 -7.18 11.41
CA GLY A 330 -9.30 -7.02 12.75
C GLY A 330 -8.53 -8.26 13.22
N VAL A 331 -7.84 -8.11 14.34
CA VAL A 331 -7.10 -9.17 15.02
C VAL A 331 -7.47 -9.23 16.51
N GLN A 332 -7.24 -10.36 17.17
CA GLN A 332 -7.49 -10.56 18.61
C GLN A 332 -8.92 -10.17 19.06
N GLY A 333 -9.94 -10.37 18.17
CA GLY A 333 -11.32 -9.99 18.45
C GLY A 333 -11.72 -8.58 18.00
N GLY A 334 -10.81 -7.83 17.39
CA GLY A 334 -11.13 -6.57 16.72
C GLY A 334 -11.96 -6.78 15.45
N LYS A 335 -12.76 -5.78 15.09
CA LYS A 335 -13.63 -5.80 13.91
C LYS A 335 -12.89 -5.25 12.67
N SER A 336 -13.43 -5.54 11.50
CA SER A 336 -12.90 -5.02 10.22
C SER A 336 -13.11 -3.51 10.08
N GLY A 337 -12.17 -2.85 9.39
CA GLY A 337 -12.36 -1.50 8.90
C GLY A 337 -13.31 -1.46 7.70
N LYS A 338 -13.87 -0.28 7.39
CA LYS A 338 -14.71 -0.10 6.20
C LYS A 338 -13.84 -0.07 4.94
N SER A 339 -14.33 -0.68 3.87
CA SER A 339 -13.74 -0.63 2.54
C SER A 339 -13.84 0.76 1.92
N GLY A 340 -12.91 1.08 1.00
CA GLY A 340 -12.98 2.29 0.21
C GLY A 340 -13.95 2.17 -0.98
N HIS A 341 -14.33 3.31 -1.56
CA HIS A 341 -15.16 3.38 -2.77
C HIS A 341 -15.05 4.74 -3.44
N VAL A 342 -15.59 4.83 -4.64
CA VAL A 342 -15.73 6.09 -5.40
C VAL A 342 -17.19 6.32 -5.72
N LEU A 343 -17.67 7.53 -5.49
CA LEU A 343 -19.01 7.99 -5.89
C LEU A 343 -18.88 9.03 -6.99
N ILE A 344 -19.65 8.86 -8.07
CA ILE A 344 -19.72 9.83 -9.17
C ILE A 344 -21.11 10.43 -9.22
N TYR A 345 -21.17 11.76 -9.29
CA TYR A 345 -22.40 12.54 -9.48
C TYR A 345 -22.29 13.28 -10.81
N GLN A 346 -23.09 12.89 -11.78
CA GLN A 346 -23.12 13.48 -13.13
C GLN A 346 -24.35 14.37 -13.33
N ASN A 347 -24.22 15.33 -14.23
CA ASN A 347 -25.34 16.20 -14.68
C ASN A 347 -26.10 16.94 -13.55
N GLY A 348 -25.45 17.17 -12.41
CA GLY A 348 -26.09 17.76 -11.24
C GLY A 348 -26.98 16.82 -10.43
N ASP A 349 -26.97 15.53 -10.74
CA ASP A 349 -27.74 14.51 -10.03
C ASP A 349 -27.38 14.44 -8.54
N GLN A 350 -28.41 14.22 -7.73
CA GLN A 350 -28.28 13.91 -6.30
C GLN A 350 -27.94 12.42 -6.08
N GLN A 351 -28.24 11.56 -7.05
CA GLN A 351 -27.97 10.14 -6.98
C GLN A 351 -26.59 9.83 -7.54
N ALA A 352 -25.75 9.21 -6.70
CA ALA A 352 -24.40 8.82 -7.06
C ALA A 352 -24.36 7.45 -7.71
N GLU A 353 -23.50 7.30 -8.71
CA GLU A 353 -23.04 6.01 -9.19
C GLU A 353 -21.87 5.52 -8.30
N LEU A 354 -21.95 4.29 -7.79
CA LEU A 354 -20.90 3.69 -6.98
C LEU A 354 -19.92 2.90 -7.84
N LEU A 355 -18.63 3.22 -7.75
CA LEU A 355 -17.57 2.54 -8.48
C LEU A 355 -16.47 2.03 -7.53
N TYR A 356 -15.82 0.95 -7.96
CA TYR A 356 -14.63 0.39 -7.30
C TYR A 356 -13.45 0.28 -8.26
N LYS A 357 -13.64 -0.44 -9.38
CA LYS A 357 -12.69 -0.54 -10.48
C LYS A 357 -13.38 -0.12 -11.75
N THR A 358 -12.80 0.80 -12.49
CA THR A 358 -13.29 1.22 -13.78
C THR A 358 -12.14 1.59 -14.71
N GLU A 359 -12.32 1.30 -15.98
CA GLU A 359 -11.49 1.78 -17.07
C GLU A 359 -12.31 2.77 -17.90
N ASN A 360 -11.74 3.95 -18.15
CA ASN A 360 -12.32 4.95 -19.04
C ASN A 360 -13.76 5.37 -18.71
N ARG A 361 -13.95 6.06 -17.59
CA ARG A 361 -15.23 6.71 -17.31
C ARG A 361 -15.18 8.17 -17.78
N SER A 362 -15.91 8.50 -18.83
CA SER A 362 -16.00 9.89 -19.35
C SER A 362 -16.83 10.75 -18.41
N LEU A 363 -16.27 11.89 -18.02
CA LEU A 363 -16.87 12.88 -17.13
C LEU A 363 -16.83 14.27 -17.79
N GLN A 364 -17.75 15.13 -17.38
CA GLN A 364 -17.90 16.49 -17.89
C GLN A 364 -17.52 17.53 -16.85
N ALA A 365 -17.30 18.76 -17.28
CA ALA A 365 -17.17 19.89 -16.37
C ALA A 365 -18.43 20.04 -15.52
N GLY A 366 -18.30 20.24 -14.22
CA GLY A 366 -19.37 20.29 -13.23
C GLY A 366 -19.70 18.95 -12.57
N ASP A 367 -19.26 17.82 -13.12
CA ASP A 367 -19.41 16.53 -12.46
C ASP A 367 -18.58 16.48 -11.17
N ARG A 368 -19.06 15.72 -10.20
CA ARG A 368 -18.38 15.55 -8.90
C ARG A 368 -17.94 14.11 -8.71
N VAL A 369 -16.74 13.94 -8.17
CA VAL A 369 -16.17 12.65 -7.82
C VAL A 369 -15.80 12.66 -6.34
N ARG A 370 -16.40 11.78 -5.53
CA ARG A 370 -16.04 11.59 -4.13
C ARG A 370 -15.21 10.33 -3.98
N MET A 371 -14.00 10.46 -3.52
CA MET A 371 -13.13 9.37 -3.13
C MET A 371 -13.25 9.14 -1.62
N SER A 372 -13.70 7.95 -1.23
CA SER A 372 -13.74 7.49 0.16
C SER A 372 -12.72 6.38 0.35
N THR A 373 -11.68 6.60 1.16
CA THR A 373 -10.66 5.57 1.38
C THR A 373 -11.03 4.64 2.54
N GLY A 374 -10.43 3.46 2.58
CA GLY A 374 -10.69 2.47 3.61
C GLY A 374 -10.03 2.80 4.95
N GLY A 375 -10.60 2.29 6.03
CA GLY A 375 -9.99 2.28 7.36
C GLY A 375 -9.17 1.02 7.60
N GLY A 376 -8.34 1.00 8.63
CA GLY A 376 -7.64 -0.20 9.12
C GLY A 376 -8.49 -1.07 10.04
N GLY A 377 -8.11 -2.34 10.22
CA GLY A 377 -8.75 -3.24 11.16
C GLY A 377 -8.44 -2.90 12.62
N GLY A 378 -9.39 -3.20 13.53
CA GLY A 378 -9.24 -3.03 14.96
C GLY A 378 -8.40 -4.15 15.62
N TYR A 379 -7.92 -3.89 16.83
CA TYR A 379 -7.22 -4.87 17.66
C TYR A 379 -7.95 -5.07 18.99
N GLY A 380 -8.22 -6.32 19.35
CA GLY A 380 -8.89 -6.68 20.62
C GLY A 380 -10.38 -6.35 20.63
N ASP A 381 -11.10 -6.93 21.58
CA ASP A 381 -12.55 -6.74 21.74
C ASP A 381 -12.89 -5.23 21.91
N PRO A 382 -13.74 -4.66 21.05
CA PRO A 382 -14.13 -3.24 21.12
C PRO A 382 -14.86 -2.89 22.43
N ARG A 383 -15.55 -3.84 23.05
CA ARG A 383 -16.21 -3.61 24.36
C ARG A 383 -15.21 -3.41 25.49
N ARG A 384 -13.93 -3.69 25.27
CA ARG A 384 -12.83 -3.44 26.22
C ARG A 384 -12.12 -2.10 26.00
N ARG A 385 -12.56 -1.29 25.00
CA ARG A 385 -12.04 0.07 24.81
C ARG A 385 -12.48 0.97 25.97
N ALA A 386 -11.55 1.73 26.55
CA ALA A 386 -11.87 2.65 27.65
C ALA A 386 -12.97 3.63 27.23
N THR A 387 -13.96 3.86 28.10
CA THR A 387 -15.12 4.71 27.83
C THR A 387 -14.71 6.14 27.46
N GLU A 388 -13.65 6.66 28.09
CA GLU A 388 -13.08 7.99 27.85
C GLU A 388 -12.51 8.10 26.44
N LEU A 389 -11.92 7.01 25.90
CA LEU A 389 -11.43 6.97 24.54
C LEU A 389 -12.56 6.96 23.53
N VAL A 390 -13.66 6.24 23.81
CA VAL A 390 -14.86 6.26 22.96
C VAL A 390 -15.48 7.64 22.94
N LEU A 391 -15.66 8.26 24.12
CA LEU A 391 -16.18 9.64 24.23
C LEU A 391 -15.31 10.64 23.46
N ARG A 392 -13.99 10.55 23.62
CA ARG A 392 -13.03 11.38 22.87
C ARG A 392 -13.20 11.22 21.36
N ASP A 393 -13.33 9.99 20.88
CA ASP A 393 -13.48 9.69 19.46
C ASP A 393 -14.80 10.24 18.91
N VAL A 394 -15.90 10.15 19.68
CA VAL A 394 -17.20 10.75 19.30
C VAL A 394 -17.12 12.28 19.29
N THR A 395 -16.55 12.88 20.32
CA THR A 395 -16.39 14.34 20.40
C THR A 395 -15.57 14.90 19.23
N ARG A 396 -14.60 14.11 18.72
CA ARG A 396 -13.75 14.48 17.58
C ARG A 396 -14.36 14.11 16.21
N GLY A 397 -15.57 13.54 16.19
CA GLY A 397 -16.22 13.11 14.95
C GLY A 397 -15.58 11.88 14.29
N LEU A 398 -14.73 11.13 15.00
CA LEU A 398 -14.03 9.95 14.47
C LEU A 398 -14.93 8.70 14.52
N VAL A 399 -15.81 8.65 15.52
CA VAL A 399 -16.81 7.58 15.77
C VAL A 399 -18.16 8.24 15.93
N SER A 400 -19.21 7.66 15.35
CA SER A 400 -20.59 8.12 15.52
C SER A 400 -21.17 7.68 16.87
N LEU A 401 -22.25 8.33 17.31
CA LEU A 401 -23.01 7.90 18.49
C LEU A 401 -23.57 6.48 18.31
N GLU A 402 -23.97 6.13 17.10
CA GLU A 402 -24.46 4.81 16.74
C GLU A 402 -23.37 3.75 16.94
N SER A 403 -22.19 3.95 16.35
CA SER A 403 -21.06 3.03 16.52
C SER A 403 -20.57 2.96 17.96
N ALA A 404 -20.59 4.08 18.71
CA ALA A 404 -20.26 4.08 20.14
C ALA A 404 -21.18 3.12 20.94
N ARG A 405 -22.47 3.13 20.63
CA ARG A 405 -23.45 2.22 21.24
C ARG A 405 -23.28 0.78 20.74
N ASP A 406 -23.32 0.58 19.42
CA ASP A 406 -23.50 -0.75 18.83
C ASP A 406 -22.20 -1.57 18.80
N ASP A 407 -21.06 -0.91 18.56
CA ASP A 407 -19.77 -1.58 18.53
C ASP A 407 -19.07 -1.61 19.88
N TYR A 408 -19.10 -0.49 20.61
CA TYR A 408 -18.34 -0.33 21.84
C TYR A 408 -19.17 -0.53 23.11
N GLY A 409 -20.51 -0.56 23.04
CA GLY A 409 -21.40 -0.64 24.18
C GLY A 409 -21.33 0.58 25.10
N VAL A 410 -21.14 1.76 24.53
CA VAL A 410 -21.03 3.03 25.26
C VAL A 410 -22.16 3.96 24.88
N MET A 411 -22.99 4.28 25.86
CA MET A 411 -24.07 5.27 25.73
C MET A 411 -23.54 6.66 26.10
N ILE A 412 -23.81 7.65 25.25
CA ILE A 412 -23.45 9.05 25.49
C ILE A 412 -24.72 9.87 25.48
N ASP A 413 -25.00 10.58 26.61
CA ASP A 413 -26.18 11.40 26.76
C ASP A 413 -26.01 12.81 26.14
N ALA A 414 -27.07 13.60 26.10
CA ALA A 414 -27.07 14.95 25.55
C ALA A 414 -26.15 15.93 26.32
N HIS A 415 -25.72 15.61 27.53
CA HIS A 415 -24.79 16.38 28.35
C HIS A 415 -23.32 15.95 28.15
N GLY A 416 -23.07 14.95 27.29
CA GLY A 416 -21.74 14.43 27.05
C GLY A 416 -21.24 13.43 28.11
N ASN A 417 -22.12 12.89 28.98
CA ASN A 417 -21.72 11.86 29.91
C ASN A 417 -21.74 10.50 29.18
N ALA A 418 -20.65 9.79 29.32
CA ALA A 418 -20.51 8.46 28.72
C ALA A 418 -20.59 7.37 29.81
N ARG A 419 -21.36 6.33 29.56
CA ARG A 419 -21.42 5.13 30.38
C ARG A 419 -21.45 3.88 29.55
N ARG A 420 -20.92 2.80 30.07
CA ARG A 420 -21.01 1.48 29.46
C ARG A 420 -22.25 0.76 29.96
N ASP A 421 -22.96 0.06 29.06
CA ASP A 421 -24.10 -0.81 29.43
C ASP A 421 -23.59 -2.07 30.17
#